data_c47065c65c89f487bb0d20fbd1724a3b
#
_entry.id   c47065c65c89f487bb0d20fbd1724a3b
#
_cell.length_a   1.000
_cell.length_b   1.000
_cell.length_c   1.000
_cell.angle_alpha   90.00
_cell.angle_beta   90.00
_cell.angle_gamma   90.00
#
_symmetry.space_group_name_H-M   'P 1'
#
loop_
_entity.id
_entity.type
_entity.pdbx_description
1 polymer ?
#
loop_
_entity_poly.entity_id
_entity_poly.type
_entity_poly.pdbx_seq_one_letter_code
_entity_poly.pdbx_strand_id
1 'polypeptide(L)'
;ESIPADLVCMAAGIRPNVELAEKAGIYCNRGIVVSDTLQTYDPRIYAVGECANHRGTAYGLVAPLFEQAKVCANHLAMYGIGRYQGSVTSTKLKVTGIDVFSAGDFSGAEGTEDIVLHDPGMGIYKRLVLKGDKLVGAVLYGDTKDGAWYFQLLKDAQDVGEIRDHLVFGNAHLGDVGHKGNSMAASMPDSAEVCGCNGVCKGTIVKAIQEQGLFTLEDVRKHTKASSSCGSCTGLVEQILASTIGGAYQPADSN
;
A
#
# COMPACT_ATOMS: atom_id res chain seq x y z
N GLU A 1 13.19 -8.83 -34.55
CA GLU A 1 12.83 -10.24 -34.40
C GLU A 1 11.31 -10.36 -34.49
N SER A 2 10.80 -11.34 -35.27
CA SER A 2 9.36 -11.61 -35.39
C SER A 2 9.03 -12.87 -34.61
N ILE A 3 8.03 -12.79 -33.74
CA ILE A 3 7.55 -13.91 -32.92
C ILE A 3 6.16 -14.32 -33.46
N PRO A 4 5.98 -15.55 -33.93
CA PRO A 4 4.63 -16.03 -34.32
C PRO A 4 3.74 -16.12 -33.07
N ALA A 5 2.52 -15.59 -33.15
CA ALA A 5 1.55 -15.58 -32.07
C ALA A 5 0.13 -15.64 -32.59
N ASP A 6 -0.72 -16.45 -31.97
CA ASP A 6 -2.14 -16.53 -32.30
C ASP A 6 -2.96 -15.43 -31.59
N LEU A 7 -2.44 -14.92 -30.48
CA LEU A 7 -3.03 -13.83 -29.70
C LEU A 7 -1.94 -12.91 -29.16
N VAL A 8 -2.14 -11.61 -29.27
CA VAL A 8 -1.27 -10.59 -28.67
C VAL A 8 -2.08 -9.80 -27.65
N CYS A 9 -1.65 -9.81 -26.38
CA CYS A 9 -2.22 -9.01 -25.30
C CYS A 9 -1.33 -7.80 -25.01
N MET A 10 -1.88 -6.58 -25.15
CA MET A 10 -1.18 -5.35 -24.81
C MET A 10 -1.57 -4.93 -23.40
N ALA A 11 -0.63 -5.07 -22.44
CA ALA A 11 -0.81 -4.72 -21.03
C ALA A 11 0.21 -3.65 -20.59
N ALA A 12 0.31 -2.54 -21.36
CA ALA A 12 1.34 -1.51 -21.26
C ALA A 12 0.93 -0.31 -20.39
N GLY A 13 0.19 -0.54 -19.31
CA GLY A 13 -0.26 0.51 -18.39
C GLY A 13 -1.64 1.06 -18.71
N ILE A 14 -1.96 2.20 -18.09
CA ILE A 14 -3.26 2.87 -18.22
C ILE A 14 -3.13 4.24 -18.89
N ARG A 15 -4.22 4.70 -19.47
CA ARG A 15 -4.39 6.08 -19.93
C ARG A 15 -5.70 6.62 -19.35
N PRO A 16 -5.67 7.74 -18.60
CA PRO A 16 -6.87 8.39 -18.08
C PRO A 16 -7.86 8.71 -19.21
N ASN A 17 -9.13 8.40 -18.99
CA ASN A 17 -10.19 8.81 -19.91
C ASN A 17 -10.65 10.22 -19.53
N VAL A 18 -10.36 11.19 -20.40
CA VAL A 18 -10.64 12.62 -20.18
C VAL A 18 -11.57 13.23 -21.20
N GLU A 19 -12.08 12.43 -22.16
CA GLU A 19 -12.87 12.91 -23.30
C GLU A 19 -14.06 13.76 -22.90
N LEU A 20 -14.81 13.35 -21.87
CA LEU A 20 -15.96 14.10 -21.38
C LEU A 20 -15.55 15.47 -20.80
N ALA A 21 -14.46 15.50 -20.05
CA ALA A 21 -13.94 16.71 -19.43
C ALA A 21 -13.42 17.70 -20.49
N GLU A 22 -12.70 17.21 -21.50
CA GLU A 22 -12.20 18.02 -22.60
C GLU A 22 -13.37 18.63 -23.44
N LYS A 23 -14.39 17.83 -23.74
CA LYS A 23 -15.62 18.31 -24.41
C LYS A 23 -16.38 19.37 -23.60
N ALA A 24 -16.28 19.29 -22.27
CA ALA A 24 -16.86 20.27 -21.35
C ALA A 24 -15.95 21.50 -21.13
N GLY A 25 -14.80 21.57 -21.80
CA GLY A 25 -13.84 22.66 -21.67
C GLY A 25 -13.02 22.62 -20.39
N ILE A 26 -12.99 21.51 -19.65
CA ILE A 26 -12.17 21.34 -18.44
C ILE A 26 -10.73 21.04 -18.84
N TYR A 27 -9.79 21.73 -18.19
CA TYR A 27 -8.37 21.53 -18.46
C TYR A 27 -7.88 20.15 -18.08
N CYS A 28 -7.25 19.47 -19.05
CA CYS A 28 -6.68 18.13 -18.89
C CYS A 28 -5.19 18.13 -19.30
N ASN A 29 -4.39 17.41 -18.52
CA ASN A 29 -2.99 17.13 -18.82
C ASN A 29 -2.66 15.72 -18.32
N ARG A 30 -2.69 14.70 -19.19
CA ARG A 30 -2.60 13.27 -18.81
C ARG A 30 -3.60 12.86 -17.72
N GLY A 31 -4.73 13.52 -17.64
CA GLY A 31 -5.77 13.41 -16.63
C GLY A 31 -6.43 14.77 -16.40
N ILE A 32 -7.58 14.77 -15.77
CA ILE A 32 -8.31 15.99 -15.38
C ILE A 32 -7.53 16.66 -14.25
N VAL A 33 -7.02 17.87 -14.49
CA VAL A 33 -6.19 18.57 -13.50
C VAL A 33 -7.04 19.04 -12.33
N VAL A 34 -6.61 18.67 -11.12
CA VAL A 34 -7.30 18.98 -9.87
C VAL A 34 -6.38 19.60 -8.83
N SER A 35 -6.97 20.37 -7.94
CA SER A 35 -6.33 20.95 -6.76
C SER A 35 -6.23 19.93 -5.62
N ASP A 36 -5.68 20.35 -4.47
CA ASP A 36 -5.60 19.52 -3.25
C ASP A 36 -6.97 19.20 -2.64
N THR A 37 -8.06 19.83 -3.09
CA THR A 37 -9.43 19.49 -2.72
C THR A 37 -10.15 18.65 -3.77
N LEU A 38 -9.43 18.20 -4.79
CA LEU A 38 -9.94 17.46 -5.95
C LEU A 38 -10.92 18.28 -6.83
N GLN A 39 -10.96 19.61 -6.67
CA GLN A 39 -11.66 20.50 -7.57
C GLN A 39 -10.85 20.74 -8.84
N THR A 40 -11.52 20.86 -9.97
CA THR A 40 -10.95 21.44 -11.19
C THR A 40 -10.84 22.98 -11.05
N TYR A 41 -10.41 23.67 -12.09
CA TYR A 41 -10.47 25.13 -12.06
C TYR A 41 -11.92 25.69 -12.07
N ASP A 42 -12.92 24.90 -12.51
CA ASP A 42 -14.32 25.21 -12.26
C ASP A 42 -14.70 24.69 -10.85
N PRO A 43 -15.01 25.57 -9.89
CA PRO A 43 -15.22 25.18 -8.50
C PRO A 43 -16.45 24.30 -8.27
N ARG A 44 -17.31 24.12 -9.28
CA ARG A 44 -18.47 23.23 -9.23
C ARG A 44 -18.17 21.82 -9.70
N ILE A 45 -16.98 21.58 -10.28
CA ILE A 45 -16.60 20.31 -10.88
C ILE A 45 -15.42 19.71 -10.13
N TYR A 46 -15.56 18.47 -9.74
CA TYR A 46 -14.56 17.65 -9.06
C TYR A 46 -14.19 16.46 -9.92
N ALA A 47 -12.95 15.97 -9.80
CA ALA A 47 -12.53 14.72 -10.38
C ALA A 47 -11.76 13.90 -9.36
N VAL A 48 -12.11 12.62 -9.24
CA VAL A 48 -11.45 11.63 -8.40
C VAL A 48 -11.28 10.34 -9.20
N GLY A 49 -10.29 9.55 -8.87
CA GLY A 49 -10.06 8.28 -9.54
C GLY A 49 -8.97 8.34 -10.60
N GLU A 50 -8.92 7.33 -11.45
CA GLU A 50 -7.89 7.19 -12.50
C GLU A 50 -7.90 8.31 -13.53
N CYS A 51 -9.03 9.00 -13.69
CA CYS A 51 -9.14 10.14 -14.59
C CYS A 51 -8.50 11.43 -14.06
N ALA A 52 -8.26 11.54 -12.75
CA ALA A 52 -7.73 12.73 -12.12
C ALA A 52 -6.21 12.82 -12.21
N ASN A 53 -5.71 14.05 -12.45
CA ASN A 53 -4.29 14.39 -12.35
C ASN A 53 -4.11 15.39 -11.21
N HIS A 54 -3.49 14.94 -10.13
CA HIS A 54 -3.15 15.78 -8.99
C HIS A 54 -1.64 16.05 -8.99
N ARG A 55 -1.24 17.31 -9.05
CA ARG A 55 0.17 17.74 -9.04
C ARG A 55 1.05 17.01 -10.08
N GLY A 56 0.49 16.71 -11.26
CA GLY A 56 1.20 16.04 -12.36
C GLY A 56 1.16 14.50 -12.30
N THR A 57 0.51 13.92 -11.29
CA THR A 57 0.42 12.46 -11.09
C THR A 57 -1.01 11.97 -11.28
N ALA A 58 -1.19 10.95 -12.12
CA ALA A 58 -2.41 10.16 -12.23
C ALA A 58 -2.13 8.75 -11.67
N TYR A 59 -3.05 8.25 -10.84
CA TYR A 59 -2.89 6.98 -10.15
C TYR A 59 -3.73 5.89 -10.80
N GLY A 60 -3.12 4.75 -11.13
CA GLY A 60 -3.79 3.56 -11.66
C GLY A 60 -4.03 2.45 -10.63
N LEU A 61 -3.90 2.75 -9.33
CA LEU A 61 -4.09 1.83 -8.23
C LEU A 61 -5.27 2.28 -7.36
N VAL A 62 -6.03 1.33 -6.82
CA VAL A 62 -7.29 1.60 -6.11
C VAL A 62 -7.11 2.40 -4.82
N ALA A 63 -6.06 2.12 -4.03
CA ALA A 63 -5.88 2.77 -2.72
C ALA A 63 -5.79 4.30 -2.80
N PRO A 64 -4.96 4.92 -3.68
CA PRO A 64 -4.96 6.37 -3.89
C PRO A 64 -6.33 6.95 -4.23
N LEU A 65 -7.15 6.22 -4.97
CA LEU A 65 -8.47 6.71 -5.40
C LEU A 65 -9.44 6.83 -4.22
N PHE A 66 -9.37 5.93 -3.25
CA PHE A 66 -10.12 6.06 -2.00
C PHE A 66 -9.64 7.23 -1.13
N GLU A 67 -8.33 7.49 -1.08
CA GLU A 67 -7.78 8.65 -0.37
C GLU A 67 -8.29 9.96 -1.00
N GLN A 68 -8.28 10.05 -2.34
CA GLN A 68 -8.87 11.16 -3.07
C GLN A 68 -10.37 11.31 -2.76
N ALA A 69 -11.13 10.22 -2.82
CA ALA A 69 -12.57 10.24 -2.57
C ALA A 69 -12.90 10.73 -1.16
N LYS A 70 -12.14 10.32 -0.13
CA LYS A 70 -12.31 10.81 1.26
C LYS A 70 -12.12 12.32 1.36
N VAL A 71 -11.06 12.87 0.75
CA VAL A 71 -10.79 14.31 0.75
C VAL A 71 -11.88 15.07 0.00
N CYS A 72 -12.27 14.58 -1.18
CA CYS A 72 -13.34 15.17 -1.98
C CYS A 72 -14.67 15.18 -1.23
N ALA A 73 -15.06 14.05 -0.61
CA ALA A 73 -16.29 13.94 0.17
C ALA A 73 -16.31 14.90 1.36
N ASN A 74 -15.21 15.02 2.09
CA ASN A 74 -15.08 15.97 3.20
C ASN A 74 -15.20 17.42 2.73
N HIS A 75 -14.61 17.75 1.59
CA HIS A 75 -14.70 19.09 1.03
C HIS A 75 -16.14 19.41 0.58
N LEU A 76 -16.82 18.48 -0.10
CA LEU A 76 -18.20 18.63 -0.53
C LEU A 76 -19.18 18.73 0.65
N ALA A 77 -18.91 18.03 1.74
CA ALA A 77 -19.72 18.09 2.96
C ALA A 77 -19.44 19.34 3.84
N MET A 78 -18.58 20.24 3.38
CA MET A 78 -18.16 21.45 4.11
C MET A 78 -17.44 21.20 5.46
N TYR A 79 -16.98 19.98 5.71
CA TYR A 79 -16.11 19.64 6.85
C TYR A 79 -14.61 19.83 6.55
N GLY A 80 -14.28 20.38 5.42
CA GLY A 80 -13.05 20.20 4.69
C GLY A 80 -11.86 21.03 5.10
N ILE A 81 -11.15 20.64 6.15
CA ILE A 81 -9.75 21.06 6.36
C ILE A 81 -8.76 20.12 5.66
N GLY A 82 -9.19 18.89 5.32
CA GLY A 82 -8.37 17.89 4.64
C GLY A 82 -7.90 18.34 3.25
N ARG A 83 -6.64 18.03 2.93
CA ARG A 83 -6.04 18.28 1.63
C ARG A 83 -5.35 17.01 1.16
N TYR A 84 -5.55 16.64 -0.10
CA TYR A 84 -4.84 15.53 -0.71
C TYR A 84 -3.41 15.98 -1.05
N GLN A 85 -2.42 15.29 -0.51
CA GLN A 85 -1.01 15.61 -0.73
C GLN A 85 -0.32 14.64 -1.71
N GLY A 86 -1.07 13.72 -2.28
CA GLY A 86 -0.57 12.57 -3.02
C GLY A 86 -0.61 11.31 -2.17
N SER A 87 -0.32 10.18 -2.79
CA SER A 87 -0.33 8.86 -2.13
C SER A 87 0.98 8.14 -2.34
N VAL A 88 1.51 7.55 -1.29
CA VAL A 88 2.55 6.52 -1.42
C VAL A 88 1.89 5.25 -1.94
N THR A 89 2.47 4.66 -2.97
CA THR A 89 1.93 3.44 -3.59
C THR A 89 2.79 2.23 -3.33
N SER A 90 2.17 1.06 -3.30
CA SER A 90 2.87 -0.22 -3.29
C SER A 90 2.26 -1.17 -4.30
N THR A 91 3.07 -2.08 -4.81
CA THR A 91 2.64 -3.10 -5.76
C THR A 91 3.19 -4.45 -5.33
N LYS A 92 2.35 -5.47 -5.36
CA LYS A 92 2.77 -6.87 -5.20
C LYS A 92 2.48 -7.62 -6.50
N LEU A 93 3.52 -8.23 -7.07
CA LEU A 93 3.39 -9.07 -8.25
C LEU A 93 2.72 -10.38 -7.86
N LYS A 94 1.72 -10.79 -8.66
CA LYS A 94 0.95 -12.03 -8.48
C LYS A 94 1.23 -13.01 -9.61
N VAL A 95 2.48 -13.34 -9.85
CA VAL A 95 2.88 -14.35 -10.84
C VAL A 95 3.31 -15.61 -10.11
N THR A 96 2.79 -16.76 -10.54
CA THR A 96 3.11 -18.05 -9.92
C THR A 96 4.61 -18.30 -9.91
N GLY A 97 5.15 -18.56 -8.72
CA GLY A 97 6.56 -18.87 -8.50
C GLY A 97 7.50 -17.67 -8.37
N ILE A 98 6.98 -16.44 -8.44
CA ILE A 98 7.78 -15.22 -8.26
C ILE A 98 7.07 -14.26 -7.32
N ASP A 99 7.67 -14.01 -6.16
CA ASP A 99 7.21 -13.00 -5.22
C ASP A 99 8.02 -11.72 -5.37
N VAL A 100 7.36 -10.63 -5.75
CA VAL A 100 7.98 -9.30 -5.82
C VAL A 100 7.07 -8.29 -5.15
N PHE A 101 7.65 -7.44 -4.34
CA PHE A 101 7.00 -6.29 -3.73
C PHE A 101 7.80 -5.03 -4.03
N SER A 102 7.12 -3.93 -4.34
CA SER A 102 7.74 -2.62 -4.45
C SER A 102 6.87 -1.54 -3.83
N ALA A 103 7.48 -0.52 -3.24
CA ALA A 103 6.78 0.60 -2.64
C ALA A 103 7.60 1.90 -2.75
N GLY A 104 6.91 3.03 -2.82
CA GLY A 104 7.51 4.36 -2.84
C GLY A 104 8.43 4.63 -4.04
N ASP A 105 9.40 5.51 -3.86
CA ASP A 105 10.43 5.82 -4.85
C ASP A 105 11.62 4.87 -4.71
N PHE A 106 11.47 3.68 -5.27
CA PHE A 106 12.49 2.64 -5.22
C PHE A 106 13.59 2.80 -6.30
N SER A 107 13.44 3.73 -7.22
CA SER A 107 14.48 4.03 -8.22
C SER A 107 15.65 4.77 -7.60
N GLY A 108 15.34 5.54 -6.55
CA GLY A 108 16.29 6.44 -5.92
C GLY A 108 16.46 7.74 -6.68
N ALA A 109 16.92 8.76 -6.02
CA ALA A 109 17.18 10.09 -6.55
C ALA A 109 18.47 10.65 -5.96
N GLU A 110 18.87 11.83 -6.38
CA GLU A 110 19.99 12.54 -5.78
C GLU A 110 19.78 12.76 -4.27
N GLY A 111 20.78 12.41 -3.47
CA GLY A 111 20.73 12.50 -2.02
C GLY A 111 19.99 11.33 -1.33
N THR A 112 19.76 10.22 -2.06
CA THR A 112 19.30 8.96 -1.45
C THR A 112 20.45 7.98 -1.27
N GLU A 113 20.28 7.07 -0.31
CA GLU A 113 21.21 5.98 -0.01
C GLU A 113 20.48 4.64 -0.08
N ASP A 114 21.21 3.59 -0.49
CA ASP A 114 20.66 2.25 -0.62
C ASP A 114 21.19 1.32 0.47
N ILE A 115 20.29 0.53 1.09
CA ILE A 115 20.65 -0.66 1.84
C ILE A 115 20.24 -1.86 0.98
N VAL A 116 21.18 -2.75 0.67
CA VAL A 116 20.94 -3.89 -0.22
C VAL A 116 21.33 -5.20 0.48
N LEU A 117 20.41 -6.17 0.42
CA LEU A 117 20.67 -7.56 0.76
C LEU A 117 20.46 -8.39 -0.51
N HIS A 118 21.50 -9.12 -0.90
CA HIS A 118 21.45 -9.95 -2.10
C HIS A 118 22.00 -11.34 -1.79
N ASP A 119 21.13 -12.34 -1.82
CA ASP A 119 21.47 -13.74 -1.66
C ASP A 119 20.97 -14.54 -2.89
N PRO A 120 21.85 -14.70 -3.91
CA PRO A 120 21.49 -15.46 -5.11
C PRO A 120 21.21 -16.93 -4.84
N GLY A 121 21.83 -17.50 -3.81
CA GLY A 121 21.65 -18.92 -3.44
C GLY A 121 20.25 -19.23 -2.94
N MET A 122 19.66 -18.26 -2.23
CA MET A 122 18.29 -18.33 -1.73
C MET A 122 17.28 -17.65 -2.66
N GLY A 123 17.74 -17.03 -3.75
CA GLY A 123 16.87 -16.25 -4.64
C GLY A 123 16.26 -15.01 -4.00
N ILE A 124 17.00 -14.37 -3.07
CA ILE A 124 16.51 -13.20 -2.31
C ILE A 124 17.25 -11.93 -2.75
N TYR A 125 16.49 -10.89 -3.03
CA TYR A 125 17.00 -9.54 -3.20
C TYR A 125 16.11 -8.55 -2.46
N LYS A 126 16.70 -7.72 -1.60
CA LYS A 126 16.02 -6.61 -0.92
C LYS A 126 16.82 -5.33 -1.15
N ARG A 127 16.15 -4.27 -1.57
CA ARG A 127 16.73 -2.93 -1.70
C ARG A 127 15.82 -1.95 -0.99
N LEU A 128 16.38 -1.23 -0.04
CA LEU A 128 15.72 -0.17 0.71
C LEU A 128 16.39 1.15 0.35
N VAL A 129 15.61 2.13 -0.07
CA VAL A 129 16.09 3.46 -0.45
C VAL A 129 15.76 4.44 0.67
N LEU A 130 16.77 5.09 1.22
CA LEU A 130 16.64 6.05 2.31
C LEU A 130 16.97 7.46 1.84
N LYS A 131 16.32 8.44 2.45
CA LYS A 131 16.68 9.86 2.35
C LYS A 131 16.82 10.42 3.77
N GLY A 132 18.07 10.62 4.20
CA GLY A 132 18.37 10.79 5.62
C GLY A 132 17.90 9.54 6.39
N ASP A 133 17.27 9.76 7.54
CA ASP A 133 16.78 8.67 8.40
C ASP A 133 15.34 8.23 8.05
N LYS A 134 14.88 8.43 6.80
CA LYS A 134 13.54 8.02 6.35
C LYS A 134 13.63 7.08 5.17
N LEU A 135 12.85 6.00 5.26
CA LEU A 135 12.62 5.11 4.12
C LEU A 135 11.76 5.82 3.07
N VAL A 136 12.22 5.89 1.82
CA VAL A 136 11.49 6.51 0.70
C VAL A 136 11.13 5.52 -0.41
N GLY A 137 11.78 4.36 -0.45
CA GLY A 137 11.50 3.31 -1.41
C GLY A 137 11.93 1.93 -0.91
N ALA A 138 11.25 0.89 -1.40
CA ALA A 138 11.59 -0.50 -1.11
C ALA A 138 11.30 -1.42 -2.31
N VAL A 139 12.20 -2.36 -2.59
CA VAL A 139 11.98 -3.49 -3.51
C VAL A 139 12.39 -4.77 -2.81
N LEU A 140 11.51 -5.75 -2.82
CA LEU A 140 11.72 -7.09 -2.27
C LEU A 140 11.45 -8.11 -3.36
N TYR A 141 12.34 -9.07 -3.53
CA TYR A 141 12.21 -10.20 -4.44
C TYR A 141 12.51 -11.49 -3.67
N GLY A 142 11.70 -12.52 -3.88
CA GLY A 142 11.78 -13.81 -3.21
C GLY A 142 11.17 -13.78 -1.80
N ASP A 143 11.78 -13.10 -0.84
CA ASP A 143 11.20 -12.90 0.48
C ASP A 143 10.53 -11.52 0.57
N THR A 144 9.20 -11.50 0.49
CA THR A 144 8.37 -10.28 0.51
C THR A 144 7.57 -10.11 1.81
N LYS A 145 7.85 -10.91 2.85
CA LYS A 145 7.06 -10.94 4.10
C LYS A 145 6.97 -9.60 4.80
N ASP A 146 8.06 -8.83 4.80
CA ASP A 146 8.12 -7.51 5.45
C ASP A 146 7.59 -6.36 4.57
N GLY A 147 7.07 -6.64 3.37
CA GLY A 147 6.61 -5.60 2.45
C GLY A 147 5.57 -4.65 3.05
N ALA A 148 4.59 -5.18 3.80
CA ALA A 148 3.57 -4.38 4.47
C ALA A 148 4.17 -3.47 5.56
N TRP A 149 5.17 -3.97 6.29
CA TRP A 149 5.87 -3.19 7.31
C TRP A 149 6.69 -2.05 6.69
N TYR A 150 7.48 -2.32 5.65
CA TYR A 150 8.18 -1.25 4.93
C TYR A 150 7.23 -0.22 4.35
N PHE A 151 6.09 -0.67 3.81
CA PHE A 151 5.09 0.25 3.28
C PHE A 151 4.51 1.16 4.36
N GLN A 152 4.29 0.64 5.58
CA GLN A 152 3.83 1.46 6.69
C GLN A 152 4.88 2.49 7.11
N LEU A 153 6.17 2.10 7.22
CA LEU A 153 7.27 3.04 7.48
C LEU A 153 7.33 4.17 6.46
N LEU A 154 7.16 3.83 5.17
CA LEU A 154 7.10 4.80 4.07
C LEU A 154 5.90 5.76 4.22
N LYS A 155 4.73 5.21 4.50
CA LYS A 155 3.47 5.95 4.58
C LYS A 155 3.47 6.95 5.74
N ASP A 156 4.02 6.53 6.87
CA ASP A 156 4.11 7.35 8.08
C ASP A 156 5.34 8.28 8.08
N ALA A 157 6.20 8.17 7.06
CA ALA A 157 7.50 8.85 6.99
C ALA A 157 8.29 8.73 8.31
N GLN A 158 8.24 7.53 8.91
CA GLN A 158 8.83 7.23 10.20
C GLN A 158 10.35 7.35 10.13
N ASP A 159 10.93 7.91 11.19
CA ASP A 159 12.38 7.90 11.39
C ASP A 159 12.84 6.47 11.66
N VAL A 160 13.83 6.00 10.90
CA VAL A 160 14.37 4.64 10.99
C VAL A 160 15.85 4.63 11.40
N GLY A 161 16.40 5.78 11.81
CA GLY A 161 17.82 5.92 12.18
C GLY A 161 18.26 4.93 13.24
N GLU A 162 17.48 4.75 14.31
CA GLU A 162 17.80 3.82 15.40
C GLU A 162 17.80 2.34 14.99
N ILE A 163 17.04 1.99 13.95
CA ILE A 163 16.89 0.61 13.47
C ILE A 163 17.62 0.35 12.14
N ARG A 164 18.35 1.35 11.64
CA ARG A 164 18.97 1.33 10.32
C ARG A 164 19.83 0.08 10.06
N ASP A 165 20.64 -0.30 11.04
CA ASP A 165 21.59 -1.43 10.92
C ASP A 165 20.88 -2.78 10.78
N HIS A 166 19.65 -2.87 11.21
CA HIS A 166 18.83 -4.09 11.18
C HIS A 166 17.66 -4.01 10.18
N LEU A 167 17.45 -2.85 9.61
CA LEU A 167 16.28 -2.56 8.78
C LEU A 167 16.07 -3.57 7.64
N VAL A 168 17.14 -3.98 6.95
CA VAL A 168 17.08 -4.88 5.79
C VAL A 168 16.71 -6.32 6.17
N PHE A 169 16.92 -6.70 7.43
CA PHE A 169 16.59 -8.05 7.92
C PHE A 169 15.11 -8.21 8.25
N GLY A 170 14.37 -7.09 8.32
CA GLY A 170 12.94 -7.08 8.53
C GLY A 170 12.50 -6.94 9.99
N ASN A 171 11.20 -6.78 10.18
CA ASN A 171 10.61 -6.49 11.48
C ASN A 171 10.86 -7.57 12.56
N ALA A 172 10.95 -8.84 12.16
CA ALA A 172 11.19 -9.96 13.08
C ALA A 172 12.54 -9.85 13.79
N HIS A 173 13.56 -9.26 13.17
CA HIS A 173 14.89 -9.10 13.74
C HIS A 173 15.02 -7.91 14.72
N LEU A 174 14.04 -7.02 14.74
CA LEU A 174 14.00 -5.90 15.70
C LEU A 174 13.59 -6.35 17.11
N GLY A 175 12.97 -7.54 17.23
CA GLY A 175 12.55 -8.13 18.51
C GLY A 175 13.71 -8.61 19.40
N ASP A 176 14.88 -8.91 18.82
CA ASP A 176 16.06 -9.39 19.55
C ASP A 176 16.88 -8.28 20.22
N VAL A 177 16.59 -7.02 19.95
CA VAL A 177 17.29 -5.87 20.55
C VAL A 177 16.61 -5.41 21.86
N GLY A 178 16.12 -6.36 22.65
CA GLY A 178 15.73 -6.11 24.05
C GLY A 178 14.32 -5.57 24.29
N HIS A 179 13.45 -5.51 23.29
CA HIS A 179 12.04 -5.16 23.48
C HIS A 179 11.16 -6.37 23.25
N LYS A 180 10.43 -6.77 24.29
CA LYS A 180 9.43 -7.83 24.29
C LYS A 180 8.52 -7.69 23.07
N GLY A 181 8.40 -8.77 22.29
CA GLY A 181 7.65 -8.92 21.04
C GLY A 181 6.22 -8.36 21.05
N ASN A 182 6.12 -7.05 20.90
CA ASN A 182 4.87 -6.45 20.45
C ASN A 182 4.88 -6.53 18.93
N SER A 183 4.10 -7.46 18.38
CA SER A 183 3.84 -7.48 16.94
C SER A 183 3.37 -6.09 16.52
N MET A 184 3.80 -5.59 15.35
CA MET A 184 3.33 -4.31 14.79
C MET A 184 1.79 -4.22 14.84
N ALA A 185 1.12 -5.34 14.63
CA ALA A 185 -0.32 -5.46 14.77
C ALA A 185 -0.84 -5.07 16.17
N ALA A 186 -0.11 -5.37 17.25
CA ALA A 186 -0.52 -5.02 18.60
C ALA A 186 -0.36 -3.52 18.90
N SER A 187 0.70 -2.89 18.39
CA SER A 187 0.99 -1.46 18.63
C SER A 187 0.22 -0.49 17.73
N MET A 188 -0.36 -0.96 16.61
CA MET A 188 -1.16 -0.12 15.72
C MET A 188 -2.41 0.40 16.43
N PRO A 189 -2.80 1.69 16.26
CA PRO A 189 -4.09 2.18 16.74
C PRO A 189 -5.25 1.54 15.97
N ASP A 190 -6.41 1.40 16.61
CA ASP A 190 -7.59 0.79 15.98
C ASP A 190 -8.08 1.54 14.73
N SER A 191 -7.79 2.83 14.63
CA SER A 191 -8.08 3.65 13.46
C SER A 191 -7.12 3.43 12.29
N ALA A 192 -6.01 2.71 12.49
CA ALA A 192 -5.04 2.49 11.43
C ALA A 192 -5.64 1.63 10.30
N GLU A 193 -5.50 2.10 9.08
CA GLU A 193 -5.96 1.39 7.88
C GLU A 193 -5.07 0.18 7.61
N VAL A 194 -5.66 -1.00 7.59
CA VAL A 194 -5.01 -2.30 7.31
C VAL A 194 -5.20 -2.69 5.85
N CYS A 195 -6.40 -2.55 5.34
CA CYS A 195 -6.74 -2.91 3.96
C CYS A 195 -7.15 -1.67 3.16
N GLY A 196 -6.20 -1.04 2.46
CA GLY A 196 -6.46 0.14 1.65
C GLY A 196 -7.42 -0.09 0.47
N CYS A 197 -7.43 -1.31 -0.12
CA CYS A 197 -8.34 -1.65 -1.21
C CYS A 197 -9.81 -1.68 -0.80
N ASN A 198 -10.10 -1.98 0.46
CA ASN A 198 -11.46 -2.11 0.97
C ASN A 198 -11.75 -1.16 2.15
N GLY A 199 -10.83 -0.24 2.46
CA GLY A 199 -11.01 0.77 3.51
C GLY A 199 -11.19 0.18 4.91
N VAL A 200 -10.54 -0.97 5.22
CA VAL A 200 -10.74 -1.69 6.50
C VAL A 200 -9.63 -1.33 7.47
N CYS A 201 -10.00 -0.78 8.64
CA CYS A 201 -9.07 -0.46 9.70
C CYS A 201 -8.91 -1.62 10.70
N LYS A 202 -7.84 -1.58 11.52
CA LYS A 202 -7.55 -2.59 12.54
C LYS A 202 -8.73 -2.83 13.48
N GLY A 203 -9.34 -1.79 14.01
CA GLY A 203 -10.46 -1.91 14.94
C GLY A 203 -11.65 -2.67 14.36
N THR A 204 -11.94 -2.51 13.07
CA THR A 204 -12.97 -3.28 12.37
C THR A 204 -12.64 -4.77 12.34
N ILE A 205 -11.37 -5.11 12.09
CA ILE A 205 -10.92 -6.52 12.09
C ILE A 205 -10.98 -7.12 13.48
N VAL A 206 -10.41 -6.44 14.48
CA VAL A 206 -10.40 -6.89 15.87
C VAL A 206 -11.82 -7.10 16.41
N LYS A 207 -12.70 -6.13 16.15
CA LYS A 207 -14.12 -6.21 16.55
C LYS A 207 -14.82 -7.42 15.92
N ALA A 208 -14.63 -7.65 14.62
CA ALA A 208 -15.21 -8.79 13.93
C ALA A 208 -14.68 -10.12 14.49
N ILE A 209 -13.37 -10.22 14.78
CA ILE A 209 -12.77 -11.42 15.40
C ILE A 209 -13.41 -11.70 16.75
N GLN A 210 -13.55 -10.69 17.61
CA GLN A 210 -14.05 -10.84 18.98
C GLN A 210 -15.56 -11.11 19.05
N GLU A 211 -16.36 -10.37 18.27
CA GLU A 211 -17.82 -10.47 18.31
C GLU A 211 -18.36 -11.70 17.59
N GLN A 212 -17.67 -12.17 16.54
CA GLN A 212 -18.12 -13.28 15.70
C GLN A 212 -17.32 -14.57 15.90
N GLY A 213 -16.29 -14.54 16.75
CA GLY A 213 -15.46 -15.71 17.01
C GLY A 213 -14.72 -16.21 15.77
N LEU A 214 -14.05 -15.30 15.06
CA LEU A 214 -13.33 -15.66 13.81
C LEU A 214 -11.94 -16.21 14.16
N PHE A 215 -11.59 -17.39 13.61
CA PHE A 215 -10.34 -18.07 13.89
C PHE A 215 -9.42 -18.23 12.67
N THR A 216 -9.94 -17.99 11.48
CA THR A 216 -9.18 -18.16 10.24
C THR A 216 -9.11 -16.87 9.43
N LEU A 217 -8.06 -16.76 8.61
CA LEU A 217 -7.92 -15.65 7.65
C LEU A 217 -9.12 -15.58 6.69
N GLU A 218 -9.66 -16.75 6.29
CA GLU A 218 -10.80 -16.81 5.38
C GLU A 218 -12.06 -16.24 6.02
N ASP A 219 -12.30 -16.52 7.28
CA ASP A 219 -13.42 -15.93 8.03
C ASP A 219 -13.29 -14.41 8.13
N VAL A 220 -12.09 -13.91 8.43
CA VAL A 220 -11.83 -12.45 8.47
C VAL A 220 -12.08 -11.82 7.11
N ARG A 221 -11.62 -12.43 6.01
CA ARG A 221 -11.88 -11.98 4.64
C ARG A 221 -13.37 -11.91 4.34
N LYS A 222 -14.10 -12.94 4.71
CA LYS A 222 -15.54 -13.06 4.45
C LYS A 222 -16.34 -11.96 5.15
N HIS A 223 -16.00 -11.68 6.42
CA HIS A 223 -16.77 -10.77 7.27
C HIS A 223 -16.34 -9.31 7.16
N THR A 224 -15.05 -9.05 6.95
CA THR A 224 -14.52 -7.67 6.93
C THR A 224 -14.13 -7.17 5.54
N LYS A 225 -13.98 -8.07 4.57
CA LYS A 225 -13.37 -7.82 3.25
C LYS A 225 -11.87 -7.45 3.31
N ALA A 226 -11.25 -7.45 4.49
CA ALA A 226 -9.80 -7.29 4.60
C ALA A 226 -9.08 -8.41 3.84
N SER A 227 -8.06 -8.06 3.06
CA SER A 227 -7.27 -9.01 2.24
C SER A 227 -8.05 -9.80 1.17
N SER A 228 -9.29 -9.40 0.83
CA SER A 228 -10.09 -10.09 -0.19
C SER A 228 -9.83 -9.63 -1.62
N SER A 229 -9.16 -8.48 -1.83
CA SER A 229 -8.90 -7.91 -3.15
C SER A 229 -7.45 -8.14 -3.60
N CYS A 230 -6.54 -7.22 -3.29
CA CYS A 230 -5.15 -7.31 -3.76
C CYS A 230 -4.29 -8.28 -2.94
N GLY A 231 -4.69 -8.63 -1.70
CA GLY A 231 -3.97 -9.52 -0.81
C GLY A 231 -2.69 -8.93 -0.18
N SER A 232 -2.35 -7.67 -0.44
CA SER A 232 -1.12 -7.04 0.09
C SER A 232 -1.10 -6.96 1.62
N CYS A 233 -2.27 -6.87 2.24
CA CYS A 233 -2.40 -6.80 3.70
C CYS A 233 -2.56 -8.18 4.37
N THR A 234 -2.44 -9.30 3.65
CA THR A 234 -2.65 -10.65 4.20
C THR A 234 -1.83 -10.89 5.45
N GLY A 235 -0.51 -10.68 5.40
CA GLY A 235 0.37 -10.91 6.55
C GLY A 235 0.04 -10.03 7.76
N LEU A 236 -0.39 -8.79 7.54
CA LEU A 236 -0.81 -7.91 8.63
C LEU A 236 -2.14 -8.35 9.25
N VAL A 237 -3.09 -8.81 8.41
CA VAL A 237 -4.37 -9.37 8.90
C VAL A 237 -4.13 -10.64 9.72
N GLU A 238 -3.20 -11.51 9.30
CA GLU A 238 -2.81 -12.70 10.06
C GLU A 238 -2.16 -12.35 11.40
N GLN A 239 -1.30 -11.33 11.45
CA GLN A 239 -0.72 -10.83 12.70
C GLN A 239 -1.78 -10.28 13.65
N ILE A 240 -2.76 -9.53 13.13
CA ILE A 240 -3.89 -9.03 13.93
C ILE A 240 -4.72 -10.20 14.46
N LEU A 241 -5.02 -11.18 13.62
CA LEU A 241 -5.74 -12.38 14.01
C LEU A 241 -4.98 -13.13 15.12
N ALA A 242 -3.70 -13.44 14.91
CA ALA A 242 -2.85 -14.12 15.88
C ALA A 242 -2.74 -13.35 17.21
N SER A 243 -2.58 -12.03 17.16
CA SER A 243 -2.50 -11.21 18.37
C SER A 243 -3.83 -11.10 19.12
N THR A 244 -4.96 -11.20 18.41
CA THR A 244 -6.31 -11.08 19.00
C THR A 244 -6.79 -12.36 19.65
N ILE A 245 -6.51 -13.53 19.04
CA ILE A 245 -6.94 -14.83 19.55
C ILE A 245 -5.86 -15.59 20.35
N GLY A 246 -4.63 -15.03 20.38
CA GLY A 246 -3.52 -15.61 21.14
C GLY A 246 -3.04 -16.95 20.57
N GLY A 247 -2.61 -17.88 21.43
CA GLY A 247 -2.03 -19.16 21.02
C GLY A 247 -2.96 -20.14 20.29
N ALA A 248 -4.21 -19.75 20.02
CA ALA A 248 -5.18 -20.58 19.28
C ALA A 248 -5.06 -20.42 17.74
N TYR A 249 -4.25 -19.46 17.26
CA TYR A 249 -4.05 -19.28 15.82
C TYR A 249 -3.13 -20.35 15.23
N GLN A 250 -3.61 -21.09 14.24
CA GLN A 250 -2.81 -21.95 13.39
C GLN A 250 -2.80 -21.34 11.98
N PRO A 251 -1.62 -20.94 11.44
CA PRO A 251 -1.52 -20.53 10.05
C PRO A 251 -1.98 -21.68 9.15
N ALA A 252 -2.76 -21.37 8.11
CA ALA A 252 -3.04 -22.35 7.08
C ALA A 252 -1.72 -22.78 6.44
N ASP A 253 -1.44 -24.08 6.43
CA ASP A 253 -0.26 -24.63 5.78
C ASP A 253 -0.19 -24.12 4.34
N SER A 254 0.92 -23.47 4.01
CA SER A 254 1.24 -23.04 2.65
C SER A 254 1.59 -24.28 1.83
N ASN A 255 0.58 -24.82 1.14
CA ASN A 255 0.76 -25.76 0.04
C ASN A 255 1.09 -25.02 -1.25
#